data_539572f0d5671df0342a77ee08a65eea
#
_entry.id   539572f0d5671df0342a77ee08a65eea
#
_cell.length_a   1.000
_cell.length_b   1.000
_cell.length_c   1.000
_cell.angle_alpha   90.00
_cell.angle_beta   90.00
_cell.angle_gamma   90.00
#
_symmetry.space_group_name_H-M   'P 1'
#
loop_
_entity.id
_entity.type
_entity.pdbx_description
1 polymer ?
#
loop_
_entity_poly.entity_id
_entity_poly.type
_entity_poly.pdbx_seq_one_letter_code
_entity_poly.pdbx_strand_id
1 'polypeptide(L)' 'MEKERFLINLFNKNGVKVNTYVADTLEDAECFAIAHVKAGKDDIAKQTPINEAEVYGYFQGKLIMYSNFKKE' A
#
# COMPACT_ATOMS: atom_id res chain seq x y z
N MET A 1 -3.42 -16.28 -19.27
CA MET A 1 -2.58 -15.10 -19.01
C MET A 1 -2.82 -14.61 -17.59
N GLU A 2 -1.76 -14.46 -16.83
CA GLU A 2 -1.90 -13.99 -15.47
C GLU A 2 -2.23 -12.50 -15.43
N LYS A 3 -3.14 -12.16 -14.54
CA LYS A 3 -3.48 -10.76 -14.30
C LYS A 3 -2.45 -10.14 -13.39
N GLU A 4 -1.89 -9.02 -13.80
CA GLU A 4 -0.96 -8.28 -12.96
C GLU A 4 -1.72 -7.66 -11.80
N ARG A 5 -1.10 -7.65 -10.63
CA ARG A 5 -1.70 -7.12 -9.41
C ARG A 5 -0.93 -5.93 -8.90
N PHE A 6 -1.57 -5.20 -8.02
CA PHE A 6 -0.97 -4.03 -7.39
C PHE A 6 -0.54 -4.37 -5.98
N LEU A 7 0.60 -3.85 -5.57
CA LEU A 7 1.17 -4.08 -4.26
C LEU A 7 1.01 -2.83 -3.41
N ILE A 8 0.58 -3.01 -2.17
CA ILE A 8 0.44 -1.91 -1.22
C ILE A 8 1.43 -2.15 -0.09
N ASN A 9 2.44 -1.29 0.02
CA ASN A 9 3.42 -1.35 1.10
C ASN A 9 3.05 -0.35 2.17
N LEU A 10 2.95 -0.80 3.41
CA LEU A 10 2.61 0.05 4.55
C LEU A 10 3.84 0.27 5.41
N PHE A 11 4.09 1.52 5.78
CA PHE A 11 5.28 1.92 6.54
C PHE A 11 4.90 2.63 7.83
N ASN A 12 5.74 2.47 8.85
CA ASN A 12 5.57 3.22 10.09
C ASN A 12 6.25 4.59 9.98
N LYS A 13 6.19 5.38 11.05
CA LYS A 13 6.75 6.74 11.05
C LYS A 13 8.27 6.76 10.88
N ASN A 14 8.92 5.64 11.11
CA ASN A 14 10.37 5.53 10.97
C ASN A 14 10.79 5.07 9.58
N GLY A 15 9.81 4.88 8.66
CA GLY A 15 10.10 4.45 7.32
C GLY A 15 10.33 2.95 7.19
N VAL A 16 10.01 2.19 8.22
CA VAL A 16 10.16 0.73 8.20
C VAL A 16 8.89 0.10 7.64
N LYS A 17 9.05 -0.80 6.67
CA LYS A 17 7.91 -1.49 6.09
C LYS A 17 7.28 -2.43 7.11
N VAL A 18 6.00 -2.21 7.38
CA VAL A 18 5.23 -2.99 8.35
C VAL A 18 4.61 -4.21 7.67
N ASN A 19 4.04 -4.02 6.49
CA ASN A 19 3.34 -5.10 5.80
C ASN A 19 3.16 -4.77 4.33
N THR A 20 2.83 -5.79 3.54
CA THR A 20 2.52 -5.65 2.12
C THR A 20 1.24 -6.40 1.82
N TYR A 21 0.33 -5.74 1.10
CA TYR A 21 -0.92 -6.34 0.65
C TYR A 21 -1.00 -6.27 -0.86
N VAL A 22 -1.94 -7.02 -1.42
CA VAL A 22 -2.12 -7.14 -2.87
C VAL A 22 -3.56 -6.82 -3.21
N ALA A 23 -3.76 -6.06 -4.29
CA ALA A 23 -5.09 -5.77 -4.81
C ALA A 23 -5.13 -6.05 -6.31
N ASP A 24 -6.34 -6.33 -6.83
CA ASP A 24 -6.52 -6.68 -8.23
C ASP A 24 -6.58 -5.46 -9.15
N THR A 25 -6.97 -4.31 -8.62
CA THR A 25 -7.09 -3.09 -9.41
C THR A 25 -6.37 -1.94 -8.72
N LEU A 26 -5.99 -0.92 -9.50
CA LEU A 26 -5.36 0.28 -8.95
C LEU A 26 -6.31 1.02 -8.02
N GLU A 27 -7.60 1.09 -8.39
CA GLU A 27 -8.59 1.75 -7.55
C GLU A 27 -8.68 1.10 -6.18
N ASP A 28 -8.77 -0.23 -6.14
CA ASP A 28 -8.82 -0.96 -4.87
C ASP A 28 -7.55 -0.75 -4.06
N ALA A 29 -6.40 -0.78 -4.73
CA ALA A 29 -5.12 -0.59 -4.04
C ALA A 29 -5.03 0.80 -3.42
N GLU A 30 -5.44 1.83 -4.16
CA GLU A 30 -5.41 3.20 -3.65
C GLU A 30 -6.40 3.39 -2.50
N CYS A 31 -7.61 2.84 -2.62
CA CYS A 31 -8.59 2.92 -1.55
C CYS A 31 -8.08 2.24 -0.28
N PHE A 32 -7.46 1.08 -0.43
CA PHE A 32 -6.88 0.35 0.68
C PHE A 32 -5.77 1.17 1.36
N ALA A 33 -4.87 1.73 0.55
CA ALA A 33 -3.75 2.52 1.05
C ALA A 33 -4.24 3.76 1.81
N ILE A 34 -5.17 4.49 1.22
CA ILE A 34 -5.73 5.70 1.83
C ILE A 34 -6.42 5.38 3.15
N ALA A 35 -7.22 4.31 3.17
CA ALA A 35 -7.94 3.92 4.37
C ALA A 35 -7.00 3.61 5.53
N HIS A 36 -5.89 2.90 5.24
CA HIS A 36 -4.94 2.53 6.28
C HIS A 36 -4.13 3.73 6.78
N VAL A 37 -3.72 4.61 5.89
CA VAL A 37 -3.00 5.82 6.29
C VAL A 37 -3.93 6.74 7.10
N LYS A 38 -5.18 6.85 6.67
CA LYS A 38 -6.15 7.69 7.37
C LYS A 38 -6.47 7.15 8.75
N ALA A 39 -6.63 5.82 8.87
CA ALA A 39 -6.85 5.17 10.16
C ALA A 39 -5.59 5.22 11.04
N GLY A 40 -4.41 5.28 10.41
CA GLY A 40 -3.15 5.33 11.12
C GLY A 40 -2.73 3.99 11.70
N LYS A 41 -3.31 2.89 11.23
CA LYS A 41 -3.01 1.56 11.75
C LYS A 41 -3.33 0.48 10.72
N ASP A 42 -2.69 -0.68 10.90
CA ASP A 42 -2.97 -1.87 10.12
C ASP A 42 -3.86 -2.79 10.96
N ASP A 43 -5.13 -2.88 10.60
CA ASP A 43 -6.10 -3.69 11.36
C ASP A 43 -5.78 -5.18 11.34
N ILE A 44 -5.17 -5.66 10.28
CA ILE A 44 -4.87 -7.07 10.10
C ILE A 44 -3.63 -7.45 10.90
N ALA A 45 -2.61 -6.59 10.92
CA ALA A 45 -1.35 -6.85 11.61
C ALA A 45 -1.35 -6.28 13.03
N LYS A 46 -2.37 -6.66 13.81
CA LYS A 46 -2.48 -6.31 15.24
C LYS A 46 -2.48 -4.80 15.49
N GLN A 47 -3.08 -4.05 14.57
CA GLN A 47 -3.20 -2.60 14.68
C GLN A 47 -1.86 -1.88 14.79
N THR A 48 -0.84 -2.41 14.11
CA THR A 48 0.45 -1.77 14.05
C THR A 48 0.31 -0.36 13.45
N PRO A 49 0.92 0.66 14.05
CA PRO A 49 0.80 2.04 13.54
C PRO A 49 1.31 2.18 12.12
N ILE A 50 0.55 2.88 11.29
CA ILE A 50 0.88 3.12 9.89
C ILE A 50 0.91 4.63 9.65
N ASN A 51 1.96 5.09 9.00
CA ASN A 51 2.15 6.51 8.69
C ASN A 51 2.20 6.81 7.21
N GLU A 52 2.52 5.80 6.40
CA GLU A 52 2.71 5.98 4.97
C GLU A 52 2.34 4.70 4.23
N ALA A 53 1.82 4.85 3.01
CA ALA A 53 1.53 3.72 2.14
C ALA A 53 2.01 4.04 0.73
N GLU A 54 2.56 3.03 0.06
CA GLU A 54 2.97 3.13 -1.34
C GLU A 54 2.20 2.10 -2.15
N VAL A 55 1.77 2.48 -3.34
CA VAL A 55 1.09 1.58 -4.26
C VAL A 55 1.98 1.38 -5.48
N TYR A 56 2.34 0.14 -5.72
CA TYR A 56 3.16 -0.26 -6.86
C TYR A 56 2.38 -1.15 -7.80
N GLY A 57 2.75 -1.16 -9.05
CA GLY A 57 2.22 -2.08 -10.04
C GLY A 57 3.21 -2.27 -11.16
N TYR A 58 2.89 -3.17 -12.07
CA TYR A 58 3.77 -3.45 -13.20
C TYR A 58 3.29 -2.69 -14.43
N PHE A 59 4.25 -2.13 -15.15
CA PHE A 59 4.01 -1.50 -16.45
C PHE A 59 5.14 -1.95 -17.37
N GLN A 60 4.76 -2.65 -18.44
CA GLN A 60 5.72 -3.18 -19.41
C GLN A 60 6.82 -4.01 -18.72
N GLY A 61 6.40 -4.85 -17.76
CA GLY A 61 7.32 -5.76 -17.06
C GLY A 61 8.16 -5.13 -15.96
N LYS A 62 7.98 -3.84 -15.71
CA LYS A 62 8.72 -3.15 -14.66
C LYS A 62 7.81 -2.73 -13.52
N LEU A 63 8.31 -2.87 -12.31
CA LEU A 63 7.60 -2.43 -11.12
C LEU A 63 7.77 -0.93 -10.95
N ILE A 64 6.66 -0.21 -10.94
CA ILE A 64 6.69 1.25 -10.76
C ILE A 64 5.74 1.67 -9.65
N MET A 65 6.03 2.81 -9.04
CA MET A 65 5.17 3.37 -8.00
C MET A 65 4.09 4.23 -8.66
N TYR A 66 2.83 3.88 -8.37
CA TYR A 66 1.69 4.66 -8.89
C TYR A 66 1.24 5.74 -7.92
N SER A 67 1.33 5.48 -6.62
CA SER A 67 0.81 6.39 -5.62
C SER A 67 1.59 6.29 -4.33
N ASN A 68 1.63 7.39 -3.58
CA ASN A 68 2.25 7.44 -2.26
C ASN A 68 1.39 8.33 -1.38
N PHE A 69 0.96 7.79 -0.24
CA PHE A 69 0.10 8.51 0.69
C PHE A 69 0.79 8.59 2.05
N LYS A 70 0.82 9.77 2.62
CA LYS A 70 1.43 9.99 3.93
C LYS A 70 0.43 10.60 4.88
N LYS A 71 0.52 10.22 6.14
CA LYS A 71 -0.29 10.81 7.18
C LYS A 71 0.28 12.19 7.53
N GLU A 72 -0.59 13.16 7.60
CA GLU A 72 -0.21 14.52 7.99
C GLU A 72 -0.10 14.69 9.50
#